data_a858332c52c9434536b8fe0d2a0f399b
#
_entry.id   a858332c52c9434536b8fe0d2a0f399b
#
_cell.length_a   1.000
_cell.length_b   1.000
_cell.length_c   1.000
_cell.angle_alpha   90.00
_cell.angle_beta   90.00
_cell.angle_gamma   90.00
#
_symmetry.space_group_name_H-M   'P 1'
#
loop_
_entity.id
_entity.type
_entity.pdbx_description
1 polymer ?
#
loop_
_entity_poly.entity_id
_entity_poly.type
_entity_poly.pdbx_seq_one_letter_code
_entity_poly.pdbx_strand_id
1 'polypeptide(L)' 'MTYKTIVTGYTPEAKKMAAEIEEVICQKALEGWGFVMFSVTNSCKAILIFRVP' A
#
# COMPACT_ATOMS: atom_id res chain seq x y z
N MET A 1 -13.07 -0.38 -15.01
CA MET A 1 -11.90 -0.07 -14.20
C MET A 1 -12.05 -0.69 -12.82
N THR A 2 -11.04 -1.42 -12.37
CA THR A 2 -11.13 -2.17 -11.13
C THR A 2 -10.14 -1.61 -10.11
N TYR A 3 -10.57 -1.53 -8.86
CA TYR A 3 -9.69 -1.10 -7.77
C TYR A 3 -9.44 -2.28 -6.84
N LYS A 4 -8.22 -2.35 -6.32
CA LYS A 4 -7.84 -3.36 -5.34
C LYS A 4 -7.28 -2.69 -4.10
N THR A 5 -7.58 -3.25 -2.94
CA THR A 5 -7.11 -2.74 -1.66
C THR A 5 -6.14 -3.74 -1.05
N ILE A 6 -4.98 -3.24 -0.62
CA ILE A 6 -3.97 -4.06 0.05
C ILE A 6 -3.77 -3.51 1.45
N VAL A 7 -3.78 -4.39 2.45
CA VAL A 7 -3.53 -4.02 3.84
C VAL A 7 -2.18 -4.56 4.24
N THR A 8 -1.30 -3.69 4.76
CA THR A 8 0.01 -4.14 5.24
C THR A 8 -0.12 -4.75 6.64
N GLY A 9 0.93 -5.44 7.08
CA GLY A 9 0.97 -5.97 8.43
C GLY A 9 1.17 -4.88 9.48
N TYR A 10 1.07 -5.27 10.74
CA TYR A 10 1.29 -4.35 11.85
C TYR A 10 2.73 -3.84 11.84
N THR A 11 2.90 -2.53 11.76
CA THR A 11 4.23 -1.90 11.72
C THR A 11 4.18 -0.60 12.52
N PRO A 12 4.55 -0.64 13.81
CA PRO A 12 4.43 0.54 14.67
C PRO A 12 5.47 1.63 14.40
N GLU A 13 6.58 1.27 13.76
CA GLU A 13 7.63 2.25 13.47
C GLU A 13 7.39 2.93 12.11
N ALA A 14 7.30 4.26 12.13
CA ALA A 14 6.96 5.03 10.93
C ALA A 14 7.93 4.81 9.77
N LYS A 15 9.22 4.71 10.06
CA LYS A 15 10.22 4.50 8.99
C LYS A 15 10.05 3.15 8.31
N LYS A 16 9.74 2.13 9.10
CA LYS A 16 9.52 0.79 8.55
C LYS A 16 8.22 0.74 7.76
N MET A 17 7.19 1.42 8.23
CA MET A 17 5.93 1.50 7.52
C MET A 17 6.12 2.19 6.16
N ALA A 18 6.87 3.28 6.13
CA ALA A 18 7.16 3.98 4.88
C ALA A 18 7.87 3.08 3.88
N ALA A 19 8.86 2.30 4.36
CA ALA A 19 9.58 1.38 3.50
C ALA A 19 8.67 0.28 2.96
N GLU A 20 7.78 -0.26 3.79
CA GLU A 20 6.80 -1.25 3.35
C GLU A 20 5.86 -0.69 2.29
N ILE A 21 5.36 0.53 2.50
CA ILE A 21 4.47 1.17 1.54
C ILE A 21 5.17 1.34 0.20
N GLU A 22 6.40 1.83 0.21
CA GLU A 22 7.17 2.00 -1.02
C GLU A 22 7.40 0.67 -1.73
N GLU A 23 7.73 -0.37 -0.98
CA GLU A 23 7.97 -1.69 -1.54
C GLU A 23 6.72 -2.23 -2.22
N VAL A 24 5.57 -2.12 -1.57
CA VAL A 24 4.31 -2.59 -2.14
C VAL A 24 3.98 -1.81 -3.40
N ILE A 25 4.14 -0.50 -3.38
CA ILE A 25 3.86 0.34 -4.54
C ILE A 25 4.75 -0.07 -5.71
N CYS A 26 6.05 -0.27 -5.45
CA CYS A 26 6.99 -0.67 -6.50
C CYS A 26 6.65 -2.04 -7.08
N GLN A 27 6.33 -3.02 -6.21
CA GLN A 27 5.97 -4.35 -6.68
C GLN A 27 4.72 -4.35 -7.54
N LYS A 28 3.71 -3.59 -7.12
CA LYS A 28 2.45 -3.53 -7.87
C LYS A 28 2.61 -2.74 -9.17
N ALA A 29 3.50 -1.77 -9.19
CA ALA A 29 3.81 -1.05 -10.43
C ALA A 29 4.39 -1.99 -11.48
N LEU A 30 5.19 -2.97 -11.06
CA LEU A 30 5.73 -3.97 -11.98
C LEU A 30 4.63 -4.86 -12.57
N GLU A 31 3.50 -4.98 -11.87
CA GLU A 31 2.34 -5.74 -12.37
C GLU A 31 1.40 -4.88 -13.20
N GLY A 32 1.74 -3.62 -13.40
CA GLY A 32 0.92 -2.70 -14.18
C GLY A 32 -0.18 -2.02 -13.37
N TRP A 33 -0.15 -2.11 -12.04
CA TRP A 33 -1.13 -1.46 -11.18
C TRP A 33 -0.79 0.00 -10.99
N GLY A 34 -1.81 0.86 -10.96
CA GLY A 34 -1.63 2.28 -10.70
C GLY A 34 -1.94 2.61 -9.25
N PHE A 35 -1.01 3.25 -8.57
CA PHE A 35 -1.23 3.66 -7.18
C PHE A 35 -2.22 4.83 -7.13
N VAL A 36 -3.21 4.74 -6.23
CA VAL A 36 -4.21 5.80 -6.08
C VAL A 36 -3.98 6.56 -4.77
N MET A 37 -4.02 5.86 -3.64
CA MET A 37 -3.84 6.49 -2.34
C MET A 37 -3.56 5.46 -1.26
N PHE A 38 -3.11 5.93 -0.12
CA PHE A 38 -2.98 5.08 1.07
C PHE A 38 -3.54 5.80 2.28
N SER A 39 -3.83 5.02 3.32
CA SER A 39 -4.28 5.56 4.60
C SER A 39 -3.68 4.70 5.71
N VAL A 40 -3.39 5.32 6.85
CA VAL A 40 -2.84 4.60 7.99
C VAL A 40 -3.93 4.46 9.05
N THR A 41 -4.11 3.23 9.53
CA THR A 41 -5.12 2.94 10.54
C THR A 41 -4.58 3.17 11.96
N ASN A 42 -5.48 3.20 12.94
CA ASN A 42 -5.09 3.33 14.33
C ASN A 42 -4.34 2.10 14.85
N SER A 43 -4.39 1.00 14.11
CA SER A 43 -3.70 -0.24 14.47
C SER A 43 -2.30 -0.33 13.85
N CYS A 44 -1.72 0.78 13.44
CA CYS A 44 -0.39 0.83 12.82
C CYS A 44 -0.29 -0.05 11.57
N LYS A 45 -1.35 -0.07 10.78
CA LYS A 45 -1.40 -0.75 9.49
C LYS A 45 -1.70 0.27 8.41
N ALA A 46 -1.24 0.01 7.20
CA ALA A 46 -1.53 0.87 6.06
C ALA A 46 -2.49 0.16 5.11
N ILE A 47 -3.42 0.92 4.58
CA ILE A 47 -4.36 0.44 3.57
C ILE A 47 -3.99 1.18 2.29
N LEU A 48 -3.64 0.43 1.24
CA LEU A 48 -3.26 1.02 -0.04
C LEU A 48 -4.33 0.66 -1.08
N ILE A 49 -4.69 1.65 -1.88
CA ILE A 49 -5.67 1.45 -2.94
C ILE A 49 -4.98 1.61 -4.27
N PHE A 50 -5.17 0.63 -5.16
CA PHE A 50 -4.59 0.60 -6.49
C PHE A 50 -5.66 0.45 -7.54
N ARG A 51 -5.37 1.00 -8.71
CA ARG A 51 -6.20 0.81 -9.89
C ARG A 51 -5.58 -0.33 -10.71
N VAL A 52 -6.38 -1.32 -11.04
CA VAL A 52 -5.94 -2.51 -11.75
C VAL A 52 -6.50 -2.48 -13.16
N PRO A 53 -5.70 -2.82 -14.17
CA PRO A 53 -6.16 -2.85 -15.56
C PRO A 53 -7.24 -3.89 -15.83
#